data_369254613063361ac75b9a7c1dcc7eb4
#
_entry.id   369254613063361ac75b9a7c1dcc7eb4
#
_cell.length_a   1.000
_cell.length_b   1.000
_cell.length_c   1.000
_cell.angle_alpha   90.00
_cell.angle_beta   90.00
_cell.angle_gamma   90.00
#
_symmetry.space_group_name_H-M   'P 1'
#
loop_
_entity.id
_entity.type
_entity.pdbx_description
1 polymer ?
#
loop_
_entity_poly.entity_id
_entity_poly.type
_entity_poly.pdbx_seq_one_letter_code
_entity_poly.pdbx_strand_id
1 'polypeptide(L)'
;MYLSVPADPTSARSLTGVVPHLLASLAGEDDWLPPAQSAIAFVVDGLGRSNLATRAGHGRFLAAAMGKRDIAHTVFPSTTAAALTSLLTGVDPGSHGIVGYRVRIPGTDEAPNQLKGWETHGLDPYTWQRAQPLLEREHDAGRPCFVVTKSDYADTGLTTAILRGGEFIAADDLDERVERAAEVAARHPGSLTYLYTPELDSLGHRYGWESDEWAAGLERVDAAARRLAQRVSPRTGVVVTADHGMVDVPRHRHMLLGHGDGLTEGVRVIGGEPRMLHLYAEDGAAPAVLSAWRAAEGERSWVLSRDEAVAAGLFGLTATEVLPRIGDVIVAARAGIAYYDDRLTDKGPQKMVGQHGSLTSEERIVPLIRLGAYAA
;
A
#
# COMPACT_ATOMS: atom_id res chain seq x y z
N MET A 1 -30.14 -4.76 5.76
CA MET A 1 -29.37 -3.95 6.71
C MET A 1 -28.01 -3.72 6.06
N TYR A 2 -27.67 -2.50 5.70
CA TYR A 2 -26.34 -2.26 5.11
C TYR A 2 -25.28 -2.42 6.20
N LEU A 3 -24.21 -3.16 5.87
CA LEU A 3 -23.11 -3.40 6.81
C LEU A 3 -22.35 -2.10 7.03
N SER A 4 -22.11 -1.74 8.29
CA SER A 4 -21.26 -0.62 8.63
C SER A 4 -19.82 -0.90 8.16
N VAL A 5 -19.19 0.11 7.59
CA VAL A 5 -17.78 0.06 7.22
C VAL A 5 -16.95 -0.04 8.50
N PRO A 6 -15.90 -0.87 8.55
CA PRO A 6 -15.02 -0.93 9.72
C PRO A 6 -14.32 0.42 9.90
N ALA A 7 -14.39 0.97 11.11
CA ALA A 7 -13.66 2.17 11.50
C ALA A 7 -12.41 1.80 12.28
N ASP A 8 -11.32 2.51 12.03
CA ASP A 8 -10.10 2.33 12.82
C ASP A 8 -10.31 2.90 14.22
N PRO A 9 -9.72 2.30 15.27
CA PRO A 9 -9.72 2.87 16.59
C PRO A 9 -9.11 4.28 16.58
N THR A 10 -9.64 5.20 17.37
CA THR A 10 -9.13 6.59 17.45
C THR A 10 -7.66 6.67 17.90
N SER A 11 -7.16 5.65 18.59
CA SER A 11 -5.76 5.52 19.01
C SER A 11 -4.90 4.71 18.03
N ALA A 12 -5.45 4.30 16.88
CA ALA A 12 -4.70 3.54 15.89
C ALA A 12 -3.60 4.39 15.29
N ARG A 13 -2.40 3.80 15.16
CA ARG A 13 -1.34 4.39 14.34
C ARG A 13 -1.68 4.18 12.87
N SER A 14 -1.58 5.23 12.09
CA SER A 14 -1.79 5.16 10.64
C SER A 14 -0.45 5.01 9.91
N LEU A 15 -0.47 4.33 8.77
CA LEU A 15 0.68 4.26 7.87
C LEU A 15 1.15 5.66 7.42
N THR A 16 0.21 6.60 7.25
CA THR A 16 0.50 8.01 6.93
C THR A 16 1.38 8.69 7.98
N GLY A 17 1.33 8.23 9.24
CA GLY A 17 2.13 8.77 10.34
C GLY A 17 3.55 8.21 10.44
N VAL A 18 3.87 7.11 9.77
CA VAL A 18 5.17 6.41 9.98
C VAL A 18 6.36 7.30 9.62
N VAL A 19 6.44 7.83 8.40
CA VAL A 19 7.55 8.71 8.00
C VAL A 19 7.55 10.04 8.75
N PRO A 20 6.40 10.72 8.98
CA PRO A 20 6.37 11.88 9.86
C PRO A 20 6.96 11.64 11.26
N HIS A 21 6.69 10.49 11.89
CA HIS A 21 7.26 10.18 13.22
C HIS A 21 8.73 9.76 13.16
N LEU A 22 9.21 9.18 12.04
CA LEU A 22 10.65 9.02 11.80
C LEU A 22 11.35 10.39 11.73
N LEU A 23 10.74 11.36 11.06
CA LEU A 23 11.27 12.72 10.97
C LEU A 23 11.23 13.46 12.33
N ALA A 24 10.17 13.29 13.11
CA ALA A 24 10.06 13.80 14.48
C ALA A 24 11.19 13.24 15.36
N SER A 25 11.42 11.92 15.30
CA SER A 25 12.54 11.26 15.99
C SER A 25 13.91 11.82 15.58
N LEU A 26 14.13 12.11 14.29
CA LEU A 26 15.35 12.75 13.79
C LEU A 26 15.49 14.23 14.24
N ALA A 27 14.38 14.87 14.57
CA ALA A 27 14.35 16.20 15.17
C ALA A 27 14.55 16.19 16.69
N GLY A 28 14.66 15.01 17.30
CA GLY A 28 14.85 14.84 18.74
C GLY A 28 13.55 14.76 19.55
N GLU A 29 12.41 14.59 18.91
CA GLU A 29 11.12 14.40 19.55
C GLU A 29 10.94 12.93 19.99
N ASP A 30 10.30 12.72 21.13
CA ASP A 30 9.98 11.39 21.70
C ASP A 30 8.46 11.22 21.74
N ASP A 31 7.91 10.60 20.69
CA ASP A 31 6.48 10.32 20.56
C ASP A 31 6.26 8.84 20.21
N TRP A 32 6.01 8.48 18.95
CA TRP A 32 5.90 7.05 18.57
C TRP A 32 7.24 6.33 18.69
N LEU A 33 8.31 7.06 18.43
CA LEU A 33 9.66 6.57 18.32
C LEU A 33 10.58 7.46 19.17
N PRO A 34 11.53 6.89 19.94
CA PRO A 34 12.51 7.70 20.65
C PRO A 34 13.44 8.43 19.67
N PRO A 35 14.16 9.49 20.13
CA PRO A 35 15.13 10.19 19.30
C PRO A 35 16.20 9.26 18.71
N ALA A 36 16.54 9.48 17.43
CA ALA A 36 17.58 8.76 16.72
C ALA A 36 18.46 9.71 15.90
N GLN A 37 19.71 9.29 15.63
CA GLN A 37 20.61 10.08 14.78
C GLN A 37 20.31 9.91 13.29
N SER A 38 19.96 8.71 12.85
CA SER A 38 19.54 8.39 11.49
C SER A 38 18.37 7.44 11.55
N ALA A 39 17.52 7.41 10.53
CA ALA A 39 16.32 6.58 10.49
C ALA A 39 16.21 5.81 9.18
N ILE A 40 15.75 4.56 9.26
CA ILE A 40 15.46 3.69 8.13
C ILE A 40 14.00 3.23 8.21
N ALA A 41 13.22 3.53 7.17
CA ALA A 41 11.92 2.92 6.92
C ALA A 41 12.14 1.68 6.04
N PHE A 42 12.11 0.49 6.63
CA PHE A 42 12.19 -0.77 5.88
C PHE A 42 10.79 -1.25 5.56
N VAL A 43 10.36 -1.05 4.33
CA VAL A 43 9.04 -1.42 3.84
C VAL A 43 9.11 -2.76 3.13
N VAL A 44 8.37 -3.73 3.65
CA VAL A 44 8.24 -5.09 3.09
C VAL A 44 6.85 -5.22 2.49
N ASP A 45 6.77 -5.12 1.16
CA ASP A 45 5.51 -5.17 0.42
C ASP A 45 4.72 -6.45 0.71
N GLY A 46 3.42 -6.28 1.03
CA GLY A 46 2.50 -7.39 1.27
C GLY A 46 2.67 -8.11 2.62
N LEU A 47 3.51 -7.61 3.54
CA LEU A 47 3.69 -8.23 4.87
C LEU A 47 2.63 -7.77 5.85
N GLY A 48 1.44 -8.38 5.82
CA GLY A 48 0.42 -8.14 6.84
C GLY A 48 0.82 -8.65 8.23
N ARG A 49 0.31 -7.98 9.26
CA ARG A 49 0.50 -8.41 10.66
C ARG A 49 0.01 -9.84 10.90
N SER A 50 -1.14 -10.20 10.33
CA SER A 50 -1.72 -11.54 10.46
C SER A 50 -0.91 -12.60 9.73
N ASN A 51 -0.38 -12.27 8.54
CA ASN A 51 0.49 -13.15 7.76
C ASN A 51 1.78 -13.48 8.55
N LEU A 52 2.45 -12.46 9.11
CA LEU A 52 3.63 -12.65 9.95
C LEU A 52 3.32 -13.47 11.22
N ALA A 53 2.21 -13.17 11.90
CA ALA A 53 1.83 -13.87 13.13
C ALA A 53 1.52 -15.37 12.87
N THR A 54 0.82 -15.66 11.77
CA THR A 54 0.48 -17.04 11.38
C THR A 54 1.72 -17.83 10.96
N ARG A 55 2.67 -17.18 10.29
CA ARG A 55 3.93 -17.76 9.80
C ARG A 55 5.14 -17.42 10.70
N ALA A 56 4.91 -17.16 12.00
CA ALA A 56 5.96 -16.76 12.94
C ALA A 56 7.15 -17.73 13.00
N GLY A 57 6.95 -19.02 12.71
CA GLY A 57 8.02 -20.01 12.62
C GLY A 57 9.05 -19.72 11.53
N HIS A 58 8.64 -19.04 10.43
CA HIS A 58 9.46 -18.63 9.28
C HIS A 58 9.98 -17.19 9.40
N GLY A 59 9.35 -16.34 10.23
CA GLY A 59 9.75 -14.95 10.51
C GLY A 59 10.12 -14.75 12.00
N ARG A 60 10.97 -15.60 12.56
CA ARG A 60 11.23 -15.69 14.02
C ARG A 60 11.77 -14.40 14.61
N PHE A 61 12.70 -13.74 13.93
CA PHE A 61 13.28 -12.49 14.39
C PHE A 61 12.25 -11.35 14.39
N LEU A 62 11.54 -11.16 13.29
CA LEU A 62 10.50 -10.14 13.16
C LEU A 62 9.34 -10.41 14.12
N ALA A 63 8.87 -11.65 14.21
CA ALA A 63 7.78 -12.02 15.11
C ALA A 63 8.16 -11.83 16.60
N ALA A 64 9.40 -12.12 16.99
CA ALA A 64 9.88 -11.89 18.35
C ALA A 64 10.07 -10.40 18.67
N ALA A 65 10.46 -9.59 17.68
CA ALA A 65 10.62 -8.15 17.82
C ALA A 65 9.28 -7.39 17.81
N MET A 66 8.20 -7.99 17.28
CA MET A 66 6.89 -7.36 17.17
C MET A 66 6.10 -7.45 18.47
N GLY A 67 5.96 -6.33 19.18
CA GLY A 67 5.04 -6.22 20.32
C GLY A 67 3.56 -6.19 19.90
N LYS A 68 2.67 -6.43 20.86
CA LYS A 68 1.21 -6.45 20.61
C LYS A 68 0.66 -5.14 20.02
N ARG A 69 1.30 -4.00 20.33
CA ARG A 69 0.91 -2.66 19.88
C ARG A 69 1.75 -2.15 18.70
N ASP A 70 2.69 -2.95 18.23
CA ASP A 70 3.58 -2.58 17.14
C ASP A 70 2.91 -2.88 15.80
N ILE A 71 1.82 -2.16 15.57
CA ILE A 71 0.98 -2.23 14.37
C ILE A 71 0.65 -0.81 13.88
N ALA A 72 0.41 -0.71 12.60
CA ALA A 72 -0.21 0.44 11.97
C ALA A 72 -1.38 -0.02 11.07
N HIS A 73 -2.30 0.89 10.79
CA HIS A 73 -3.37 0.68 9.83
C HIS A 73 -2.98 1.35 8.52
N THR A 74 -2.96 0.58 7.44
CA THR A 74 -2.78 1.15 6.11
C THR A 74 -4.04 1.88 5.64
N VAL A 75 -3.90 2.66 4.59
CA VAL A 75 -4.99 3.43 4.00
C VAL A 75 -5.97 2.54 3.22
N PHE A 76 -7.07 3.13 2.79
CA PHE A 76 -7.98 2.53 1.82
C PHE A 76 -7.91 3.27 0.48
N PRO A 77 -7.79 2.55 -0.63
CA PRO A 77 -7.60 1.09 -0.74
C PRO A 77 -6.26 0.61 -0.18
N SER A 78 -6.23 -0.62 0.35
CA SER A 78 -5.01 -1.27 0.85
C SER A 78 -4.19 -1.84 -0.32
N THR A 79 -3.66 -0.95 -1.15
CA THR A 79 -2.91 -1.25 -2.37
C THR A 79 -1.62 -0.45 -2.43
N THR A 80 -0.57 -1.05 -2.98
CA THR A 80 0.80 -0.50 -3.04
C THR A 80 0.83 0.97 -3.47
N ALA A 81 0.16 1.32 -4.58
CA ALA A 81 0.20 2.68 -5.11
C ALA A 81 -0.35 3.73 -4.11
N ALA A 82 -1.51 3.46 -3.51
CA ALA A 82 -2.12 4.37 -2.53
C ALA A 82 -1.36 4.38 -1.20
N ALA A 83 -0.97 3.20 -0.72
CA ALA A 83 -0.33 3.04 0.58
C ALA A 83 1.09 3.63 0.61
N LEU A 84 1.92 3.35 -0.41
CA LEU A 84 3.27 3.94 -0.50
C LEU A 84 3.20 5.45 -0.70
N THR A 85 2.24 5.96 -1.49
CA THR A 85 2.04 7.40 -1.63
C THR A 85 1.68 8.02 -0.28
N SER A 86 0.77 7.42 0.48
CA SER A 86 0.39 7.91 1.81
C SER A 86 1.55 7.86 2.81
N LEU A 87 2.33 6.77 2.82
CA LEU A 87 3.53 6.64 3.65
C LEU A 87 4.54 7.77 3.40
N LEU A 88 4.76 8.09 2.10
CA LEU A 88 5.83 8.99 1.66
C LEU A 88 5.40 10.46 1.49
N THR A 89 4.10 10.74 1.63
CA THR A 89 3.57 12.11 1.65
C THR A 89 3.03 12.52 3.02
N GLY A 90 2.71 11.54 3.89
CA GLY A 90 2.10 11.78 5.19
C GLY A 90 0.63 12.18 5.13
N VAL A 91 -0.04 12.00 3.97
CA VAL A 91 -1.46 12.35 3.80
C VAL A 91 -2.25 11.19 3.19
N ASP A 92 -3.58 11.26 3.29
CA ASP A 92 -4.48 10.22 2.83
C ASP A 92 -4.71 10.24 1.30
N PRO A 93 -5.22 9.13 0.71
CA PRO A 93 -5.47 9.01 -0.73
C PRO A 93 -6.34 10.11 -1.32
N GLY A 94 -7.34 10.59 -0.59
CA GLY A 94 -8.18 11.71 -1.01
C GLY A 94 -7.44 13.04 -1.15
N SER A 95 -6.33 13.22 -0.45
CA SER A 95 -5.49 14.42 -0.55
C SER A 95 -4.44 14.30 -1.65
N HIS A 96 -3.71 13.19 -1.73
CA HIS A 96 -2.65 13.02 -2.74
C HIS A 96 -3.16 12.54 -4.11
N GLY A 97 -4.38 12.00 -4.18
CA GLY A 97 -5.07 11.68 -5.44
C GLY A 97 -4.76 10.31 -6.05
N ILE A 98 -3.93 9.48 -5.44
CA ILE A 98 -3.71 8.08 -5.84
C ILE A 98 -4.68 7.22 -5.04
N VAL A 99 -5.85 6.98 -5.61
CA VAL A 99 -7.01 6.39 -4.90
C VAL A 99 -7.23 4.91 -5.22
N GLY A 100 -6.27 4.23 -5.83
CA GLY A 100 -6.37 2.81 -6.18
C GLY A 100 -5.26 2.34 -7.12
N TYR A 101 -5.30 1.06 -7.49
CA TYR A 101 -4.37 0.45 -8.44
C TYR A 101 -4.66 0.88 -9.89
N ARG A 102 -5.94 0.82 -10.32
CA ARG A 102 -6.39 1.36 -11.61
C ARG A 102 -7.36 2.50 -11.36
N VAL A 103 -6.95 3.71 -11.75
CA VAL A 103 -7.69 4.94 -11.48
C VAL A 103 -8.03 5.62 -12.78
N ARG A 104 -9.32 5.96 -12.97
CA ARG A 104 -9.80 6.61 -14.17
C ARG A 104 -9.24 8.03 -14.31
N ILE A 105 -8.78 8.36 -15.50
CA ILE A 105 -8.46 9.75 -15.88
C ILE A 105 -9.78 10.49 -16.08
N PRO A 106 -10.05 11.55 -15.30
CA PRO A 106 -11.30 12.30 -15.44
C PRO A 106 -11.58 12.77 -16.87
N GLY A 107 -12.81 12.54 -17.34
CA GLY A 107 -13.22 12.90 -18.70
C GLY A 107 -12.84 11.89 -19.79
N THR A 108 -12.23 10.77 -19.45
CA THR A 108 -11.88 9.68 -20.38
C THR A 108 -12.46 8.34 -19.92
N ASP A 109 -12.32 7.30 -20.74
CA ASP A 109 -12.63 5.90 -20.36
C ASP A 109 -11.37 5.09 -20.04
N GLU A 110 -10.24 5.77 -19.84
CA GLU A 110 -8.97 5.15 -19.51
C GLU A 110 -8.80 5.07 -17.98
N ALA A 111 -8.46 3.88 -17.47
CA ALA A 111 -8.12 3.66 -16.07
C ALA A 111 -6.72 3.02 -15.96
N PRO A 112 -5.65 3.81 -16.09
CA PRO A 112 -4.28 3.33 -16.05
C PRO A 112 -3.91 2.72 -14.70
N ASN A 113 -3.02 1.73 -14.80
CA ASN A 113 -2.34 1.15 -13.65
C ASN A 113 -1.39 2.18 -13.02
N GLN A 114 -1.58 2.47 -11.75
CA GLN A 114 -0.82 3.50 -11.03
C GLN A 114 0.63 3.09 -10.70
N LEU A 115 1.00 1.82 -10.90
CA LEU A 115 2.40 1.38 -10.79
C LEU A 115 3.19 1.53 -12.10
N LYS A 116 2.51 1.40 -13.28
CA LYS A 116 3.21 1.26 -14.58
C LYS A 116 2.62 2.08 -15.73
N GLY A 117 1.47 2.70 -15.55
CA GLY A 117 0.69 3.31 -16.64
C GLY A 117 0.97 4.79 -16.88
N TRP A 118 1.94 5.40 -16.21
CA TRP A 118 2.12 6.86 -16.20
C TRP A 118 2.50 7.43 -17.57
N GLU A 119 3.59 6.96 -18.16
CA GLU A 119 4.07 7.45 -19.47
C GLU A 119 3.10 7.14 -20.59
N THR A 120 2.59 5.90 -20.63
CA THR A 120 1.68 5.44 -21.69
C THR A 120 0.40 6.28 -21.78
N HIS A 121 -0.07 6.80 -20.65
CA HIS A 121 -1.30 7.59 -20.53
C HIS A 121 -1.03 9.08 -20.30
N GLY A 122 0.22 9.54 -20.42
CA GLY A 122 0.60 10.95 -20.27
C GLY A 122 0.32 11.52 -18.89
N LEU A 123 0.39 10.68 -17.82
CA LEU A 123 0.25 11.15 -16.45
C LEU A 123 1.55 11.81 -16.00
N ASP A 124 1.47 13.10 -15.68
CA ASP A 124 2.61 13.82 -15.12
C ASP A 124 2.77 13.53 -13.62
N PRO A 125 3.90 12.93 -13.18
CA PRO A 125 4.15 12.62 -11.78
C PRO A 125 4.09 13.82 -10.83
N TYR A 126 4.35 15.02 -11.32
CA TYR A 126 4.38 16.23 -10.50
C TYR A 126 3.00 16.86 -10.26
N THR A 127 2.01 16.48 -11.08
CA THR A 127 0.65 17.06 -10.99
C THR A 127 -0.41 16.02 -10.74
N TRP A 128 -0.24 14.80 -11.24
CA TRP A 128 -1.17 13.71 -10.98
C TRP A 128 -1.18 13.31 -9.50
N GLN A 129 -0.01 13.10 -8.90
CA GLN A 129 0.16 13.01 -7.45
C GLN A 129 0.27 14.44 -6.90
N ARG A 130 -0.63 14.83 -5.99
CA ARG A 130 -0.90 16.23 -5.61
C ARG A 130 -0.18 16.74 -4.36
N ALA A 131 0.36 15.84 -3.54
CA ALA A 131 1.03 16.19 -2.31
C ALA A 131 2.56 16.21 -2.47
N GLN A 132 3.24 17.13 -1.82
CA GLN A 132 4.70 17.14 -1.81
C GLN A 132 5.23 15.91 -1.08
N PRO A 133 6.12 15.09 -1.69
CA PRO A 133 6.78 13.99 -1.00
C PRO A 133 7.61 14.46 0.17
N LEU A 134 7.60 13.68 1.25
CA LEU A 134 8.38 14.00 2.45
C LEU A 134 9.88 14.01 2.20
N LEU A 135 10.37 13.10 1.32
CA LEU A 135 11.79 13.09 0.95
C LEU A 135 12.21 14.37 0.21
N GLU A 136 11.36 14.90 -0.69
CA GLU A 136 11.62 16.18 -1.37
C GLU A 136 11.65 17.33 -0.38
N ARG A 137 10.67 17.42 0.52
CA ARG A 137 10.62 18.45 1.56
C ARG A 137 11.86 18.43 2.45
N GLU A 138 12.30 17.25 2.87
CA GLU A 138 13.47 17.10 3.73
C GLU A 138 14.77 17.36 2.99
N HIS A 139 14.87 16.96 1.72
CA HIS A 139 15.99 17.29 0.84
C HIS A 139 16.15 18.81 0.67
N ASP A 140 15.04 19.51 0.41
CA ASP A 140 15.01 20.97 0.29
C ASP A 140 15.44 21.67 1.59
N ALA A 141 15.16 21.04 2.74
CA ALA A 141 15.62 21.48 4.05
C ALA A 141 17.07 21.09 4.37
N GLY A 142 17.78 20.42 3.45
CA GLY A 142 19.18 20.02 3.58
C GLY A 142 19.42 18.69 4.30
N ARG A 143 18.39 17.89 4.53
CA ARG A 143 18.52 16.54 5.10
C ARG A 143 18.92 15.53 4.02
N PRO A 144 19.95 14.70 4.23
CA PRO A 144 20.25 13.60 3.34
C PRO A 144 19.12 12.57 3.33
N CYS A 145 18.55 12.30 2.15
CA CYS A 145 17.50 11.33 1.95
C CYS A 145 17.93 10.29 0.92
N PHE A 146 17.70 9.00 1.21
CA PHE A 146 18.11 7.89 0.35
C PHE A 146 16.93 6.96 0.06
N VAL A 147 16.93 6.41 -1.17
CA VAL A 147 15.99 5.40 -1.64
C VAL A 147 16.78 4.18 -2.06
N VAL A 148 16.64 3.08 -1.32
CA VAL A 148 17.36 1.83 -1.59
C VAL A 148 16.35 0.77 -2.02
N THR A 149 16.38 0.40 -3.29
CA THR A 149 15.44 -0.58 -3.86
C THR A 149 15.97 -1.15 -5.17
N LYS A 150 15.14 -1.94 -5.88
CA LYS A 150 15.52 -2.58 -7.15
C LYS A 150 15.72 -1.55 -8.27
N SER A 151 16.64 -1.86 -9.17
CA SER A 151 16.95 -1.03 -10.34
C SER A 151 15.75 -0.77 -11.25
N ASP A 152 14.85 -1.74 -11.38
CA ASP A 152 13.64 -1.65 -12.20
C ASP A 152 12.69 -0.49 -11.82
N TYR A 153 12.84 0.06 -10.61
CA TYR A 153 11.97 1.14 -10.12
C TYR A 153 12.56 2.54 -10.31
N ALA A 154 13.82 2.67 -10.74
CA ALA A 154 14.54 3.95 -10.77
C ALA A 154 13.78 5.08 -11.49
N ASP A 155 13.25 4.80 -12.67
CA ASP A 155 12.66 5.81 -13.56
C ASP A 155 11.15 5.62 -13.75
N THR A 156 10.46 4.94 -12.81
CA THR A 156 9.00 4.78 -12.94
C THR A 156 8.27 6.08 -12.56
N GLY A 157 7.11 6.31 -13.18
CA GLY A 157 6.27 7.47 -12.86
C GLY A 157 5.86 7.51 -11.38
N LEU A 158 5.58 6.36 -10.76
CA LEU A 158 5.28 6.31 -9.32
C LEU A 158 6.52 6.69 -8.48
N THR A 159 7.70 6.17 -8.79
CA THR A 159 8.96 6.54 -8.10
C THR A 159 9.19 8.05 -8.17
N THR A 160 9.07 8.63 -9.36
CA THR A 160 9.17 10.09 -9.53
C THR A 160 8.11 10.83 -8.71
N ALA A 161 6.88 10.32 -8.66
CA ALA A 161 5.79 10.97 -7.95
C ALA A 161 5.96 10.99 -6.42
N ILE A 162 6.59 9.97 -5.81
CA ILE A 162 6.57 9.79 -4.36
C ILE A 162 7.96 9.72 -3.70
N LEU A 163 9.04 9.48 -4.47
CA LEU A 163 10.39 9.28 -3.94
C LEU A 163 11.38 10.36 -4.38
N ARG A 164 10.96 11.34 -5.20
CA ARG A 164 11.83 12.47 -5.58
C ARG A 164 12.35 13.18 -4.34
N GLY A 165 13.56 13.72 -4.42
CA GLY A 165 14.31 14.28 -3.30
C GLY A 165 15.17 13.26 -2.56
N GLY A 166 14.95 11.95 -2.77
CA GLY A 166 15.86 10.91 -2.27
C GLY A 166 16.89 10.50 -3.32
N GLU A 167 18.16 10.37 -2.92
CA GLU A 167 19.21 9.78 -3.75
C GLU A 167 18.88 8.28 -3.97
N PHE A 168 18.69 7.88 -5.24
CA PHE A 168 18.31 6.52 -5.59
C PHE A 168 19.55 5.61 -5.65
N ILE A 169 19.52 4.53 -4.89
CA ILE A 169 20.56 3.50 -4.82
C ILE A 169 19.97 2.19 -5.26
N ALA A 170 20.29 1.78 -6.49
CA ALA A 170 19.84 0.52 -7.05
C ALA A 170 20.59 -0.66 -6.44
N ALA A 171 19.85 -1.66 -5.98
CA ALA A 171 20.40 -2.96 -5.56
C ALA A 171 19.33 -4.04 -5.76
N ASP A 172 19.58 -5.00 -6.62
CA ASP A 172 18.58 -6.01 -7.00
C ASP A 172 18.51 -7.17 -6.00
N ASP A 173 19.59 -7.45 -5.32
CA ASP A 173 19.64 -8.45 -4.25
C ASP A 173 19.21 -7.84 -2.91
N LEU A 174 18.39 -8.57 -2.12
CA LEU A 174 17.87 -8.10 -0.84
C LEU A 174 18.99 -7.88 0.20
N ASP A 175 19.97 -8.76 0.22
CA ASP A 175 21.10 -8.64 1.16
C ASP A 175 21.94 -7.41 0.81
N GLU A 176 22.16 -7.13 -0.49
CA GLU A 176 22.83 -5.92 -0.93
C GLU A 176 22.04 -4.67 -0.56
N ARG A 177 20.70 -4.65 -0.73
CA ARG A 177 19.86 -3.51 -0.30
C ARG A 177 20.04 -3.20 1.18
N VAL A 178 20.04 -4.22 2.02
CA VAL A 178 20.24 -4.07 3.48
C VAL A 178 21.62 -3.50 3.81
N GLU A 179 22.67 -3.97 3.16
CA GLU A 179 24.05 -3.45 3.36
C GLU A 179 24.12 -1.99 2.91
N ARG A 180 23.56 -1.64 1.75
CA ARG A 180 23.53 -0.23 1.27
C ARG A 180 22.77 0.69 2.22
N ALA A 181 21.61 0.26 2.71
CA ALA A 181 20.83 1.06 3.65
C ALA A 181 21.58 1.30 4.98
N ALA A 182 22.25 0.29 5.53
CA ALA A 182 23.07 0.43 6.71
C ALA A 182 24.28 1.34 6.46
N GLU A 183 24.93 1.23 5.30
CA GLU A 183 26.10 1.99 4.90
C GLU A 183 25.78 3.49 4.77
N VAL A 184 24.69 3.87 4.08
CA VAL A 184 24.32 5.29 3.93
C VAL A 184 23.88 5.89 5.25
N ALA A 185 23.15 5.17 6.09
CA ALA A 185 22.78 5.64 7.42
C ALA A 185 24.00 5.89 8.34
N ALA A 186 25.06 5.08 8.20
CA ALA A 186 26.31 5.27 8.93
C ALA A 186 27.17 6.43 8.40
N ARG A 187 27.23 6.60 7.08
CA ARG A 187 28.03 7.66 6.43
C ARG A 187 27.40 9.04 6.50
N HIS A 188 26.06 9.10 6.60
CA HIS A 188 25.29 10.34 6.57
C HIS A 188 24.44 10.49 7.84
N PRO A 189 25.04 10.90 8.97
CA PRO A 189 24.27 11.20 10.18
C PRO A 189 23.18 12.24 9.91
N GLY A 190 21.99 12.03 10.46
CA GLY A 190 20.81 12.87 10.19
C GLY A 190 19.96 12.39 9.02
N SER A 191 20.39 11.33 8.32
CA SER A 191 19.69 10.85 7.13
C SER A 191 18.37 10.11 7.44
N LEU A 192 17.46 10.21 6.46
CA LEU A 192 16.29 9.34 6.32
C LEU A 192 16.50 8.40 5.13
N THR A 193 16.37 7.09 5.33
CA THR A 193 16.50 6.08 4.28
C THR A 193 15.18 5.33 4.11
N TYR A 194 14.64 5.31 2.90
CA TYR A 194 13.58 4.42 2.48
C TYR A 194 14.20 3.15 1.89
N LEU A 195 13.99 2.01 2.51
CA LEU A 195 14.43 0.69 2.06
C LEU A 195 13.19 -0.13 1.70
N TYR A 196 13.09 -0.60 0.45
CA TYR A 196 11.92 -1.30 -0.03
C TYR A 196 12.23 -2.66 -0.64
N THR A 197 11.35 -3.63 -0.36
CA THR A 197 11.45 -5.01 -0.85
C THR A 197 10.08 -5.54 -1.32
N PRO A 198 9.91 -5.87 -2.64
CA PRO A 198 8.66 -6.31 -3.23
C PRO A 198 8.47 -7.83 -3.22
N GLU A 199 9.44 -8.58 -2.73
CA GLU A 199 9.54 -10.03 -2.96
C GLU A 199 8.38 -10.81 -2.35
N LEU A 200 7.90 -10.44 -1.14
CA LEU A 200 6.80 -11.17 -0.50
C LEU A 200 5.47 -10.97 -1.20
N ASP A 201 5.18 -9.75 -1.64
CA ASP A 201 3.98 -9.46 -2.41
C ASP A 201 3.97 -10.24 -3.72
N SER A 202 5.07 -10.22 -4.46
CA SER A 202 5.22 -10.96 -5.72
C SER A 202 5.05 -12.48 -5.55
N LEU A 203 5.59 -13.04 -4.46
CA LEU A 203 5.42 -14.47 -4.14
C LEU A 203 3.97 -14.75 -3.71
N GLY A 204 3.37 -13.87 -2.93
CA GLY A 204 1.99 -13.97 -2.50
C GLY A 204 1.02 -13.95 -3.68
N HIS A 205 1.15 -13.00 -4.58
CA HIS A 205 0.34 -12.93 -5.80
C HIS A 205 0.46 -14.22 -6.65
N ARG A 206 1.67 -14.75 -6.76
CA ARG A 206 1.94 -15.90 -7.62
C ARG A 206 1.52 -17.24 -7.01
N TYR A 207 1.81 -17.45 -5.74
CA TYR A 207 1.69 -18.76 -5.08
C TYR A 207 0.69 -18.76 -3.90
N GLY A 208 0.31 -17.58 -3.40
CA GLY A 208 -0.43 -17.41 -2.16
C GLY A 208 0.52 -17.22 -0.96
N TRP A 209 0.07 -16.49 0.05
CA TRP A 209 0.85 -16.29 1.29
C TRP A 209 0.89 -17.54 2.18
N GLU A 210 0.01 -18.51 1.92
CA GLU A 210 0.02 -19.80 2.61
C GLU A 210 1.00 -20.80 2.02
N SER A 211 1.68 -20.47 0.91
CA SER A 211 2.62 -21.35 0.20
C SER A 211 3.98 -21.50 0.89
N ASP A 212 4.70 -22.56 0.53
CA ASP A 212 6.08 -22.78 0.97
C ASP A 212 7.05 -21.77 0.32
N GLU A 213 6.75 -21.31 -0.90
CA GLU A 213 7.53 -20.29 -1.59
C GLU A 213 7.46 -18.94 -0.85
N TRP A 214 6.28 -18.55 -0.36
CA TRP A 214 6.12 -17.35 0.42
C TRP A 214 6.81 -17.49 1.79
N ALA A 215 6.68 -18.67 2.43
CA ALA A 215 7.36 -18.94 3.69
C ALA A 215 8.89 -18.84 3.57
N ALA A 216 9.47 -19.39 2.49
CA ALA A 216 10.90 -19.24 2.17
C ALA A 216 11.28 -17.76 1.87
N GLY A 217 10.38 -17.00 1.24
CA GLY A 217 10.52 -15.56 1.06
C GLY A 217 10.57 -14.82 2.40
N LEU A 218 9.68 -15.17 3.33
CA LEU A 218 9.65 -14.59 4.68
C LEU A 218 10.92 -14.91 5.46
N GLU A 219 11.47 -16.11 5.35
CA GLU A 219 12.76 -16.48 5.98
C GLU A 219 13.91 -15.59 5.49
N ARG A 220 13.94 -15.26 4.19
CA ARG A 220 14.94 -14.33 3.62
C ARG A 220 14.74 -12.91 4.15
N VAL A 221 13.51 -12.42 4.20
CA VAL A 221 13.20 -11.09 4.76
C VAL A 221 13.55 -11.02 6.24
N ASP A 222 13.25 -12.06 7.02
CA ASP A 222 13.58 -12.16 8.45
C ASP A 222 15.10 -12.11 8.67
N ALA A 223 15.85 -12.86 7.87
CA ALA A 223 17.32 -12.86 7.94
C ALA A 223 17.90 -11.49 7.54
N ALA A 224 17.35 -10.83 6.51
CA ALA A 224 17.74 -9.50 6.08
C ALA A 224 17.47 -8.44 7.17
N ALA A 225 16.28 -8.47 7.79
CA ALA A 225 15.94 -7.57 8.88
C ALA A 225 16.86 -7.76 10.10
N ARG A 226 17.17 -9.01 10.44
CA ARG A 226 18.15 -9.33 11.51
C ARG A 226 19.54 -8.78 11.17
N ARG A 227 20.00 -8.97 9.94
CA ARG A 227 21.28 -8.43 9.46
C ARG A 227 21.30 -6.92 9.53
N LEU A 228 20.24 -6.23 9.07
CA LEU A 228 20.11 -4.79 9.18
C LEU A 228 20.24 -4.32 10.63
N ALA A 229 19.51 -4.95 11.56
CA ALA A 229 19.58 -4.61 12.99
C ALA A 229 20.99 -4.78 13.59
N GLN A 230 21.78 -5.75 13.10
CA GLN A 230 23.16 -5.98 13.53
C GLN A 230 24.16 -5.01 12.88
N ARG A 231 23.86 -4.47 11.69
CA ARG A 231 24.73 -3.59 10.93
C ARG A 231 24.59 -2.11 11.27
N VAL A 232 23.38 -1.68 11.63
CA VAL A 232 23.13 -0.28 11.96
C VAL A 232 23.79 0.09 13.29
N SER A 233 24.18 1.37 13.39
CA SER A 233 24.72 1.89 14.65
C SER A 233 23.63 1.88 15.76
N PRO A 234 24.02 1.81 17.06
CA PRO A 234 23.06 1.93 18.15
C PRO A 234 22.26 3.24 18.17
N ARG A 235 22.66 4.25 17.38
CA ARG A 235 21.98 5.53 17.22
C ARG A 235 21.12 5.61 15.96
N THR A 236 21.09 4.56 15.16
CA THR A 236 20.22 4.47 13.96
C THR A 236 18.96 3.70 14.31
N GLY A 237 17.81 4.36 14.14
CA GLY A 237 16.51 3.73 14.31
C GLY A 237 16.05 3.03 13.03
N VAL A 238 15.43 1.87 13.15
CA VAL A 238 14.82 1.16 12.02
C VAL A 238 13.38 0.83 12.38
N VAL A 239 12.46 1.17 11.49
CA VAL A 239 11.07 0.69 11.51
C VAL A 239 10.88 -0.28 10.35
N VAL A 240 10.49 -1.53 10.65
CA VAL A 240 10.05 -2.48 9.64
C VAL A 240 8.53 -2.42 9.58
N THR A 241 7.98 -2.10 8.41
CA THR A 241 6.54 -2.01 8.16
C THR A 241 6.19 -2.59 6.79
N ALA A 242 4.92 -2.52 6.42
CA ALA A 242 4.43 -2.90 5.11
C ALA A 242 3.42 -1.85 4.62
N ASP A 243 3.12 -1.88 3.35
CA ASP A 243 2.10 -1.07 2.73
C ASP A 243 0.69 -1.69 2.87
N HIS A 244 0.59 -3.01 2.86
CA HIS A 244 -0.63 -3.78 3.11
C HIS A 244 -0.31 -5.21 3.54
N GLY A 245 -1.35 -5.96 3.93
CA GLY A 245 -1.31 -7.40 4.09
C GLY A 245 -1.95 -8.10 2.90
N MET A 246 -2.18 -9.42 3.01
CA MET A 246 -2.63 -10.24 1.89
C MET A 246 -3.59 -11.34 2.33
N VAL A 247 -4.54 -11.68 1.46
CA VAL A 247 -5.46 -12.80 1.59
C VAL A 247 -5.38 -13.69 0.36
N ASP A 248 -5.42 -15.01 0.53
CA ASP A 248 -5.49 -15.94 -0.58
C ASP A 248 -6.93 -16.12 -1.06
N VAL A 249 -7.13 -15.96 -2.37
CA VAL A 249 -8.42 -16.12 -3.01
C VAL A 249 -8.32 -17.21 -4.08
N PRO A 250 -8.76 -18.43 -3.78
CA PRO A 250 -8.66 -19.52 -4.73
C PRO A 250 -9.58 -19.28 -5.94
N ARG A 251 -9.20 -19.81 -7.09
CA ARG A 251 -9.85 -19.54 -8.38
C ARG A 251 -11.36 -19.79 -8.40
N HIS A 252 -11.86 -20.77 -7.63
CA HIS A 252 -13.29 -21.06 -7.56
C HIS A 252 -14.09 -19.99 -6.80
N ARG A 253 -13.42 -19.02 -6.17
CA ARG A 253 -14.02 -17.86 -5.49
C ARG A 253 -13.84 -16.56 -6.30
N HIS A 254 -13.36 -16.67 -7.54
CA HIS A 254 -13.31 -15.52 -8.43
C HIS A 254 -14.72 -15.21 -8.95
N MET A 255 -15.10 -13.95 -8.85
CA MET A 255 -16.34 -13.40 -9.39
C MET A 255 -16.01 -12.79 -10.76
N LEU A 256 -16.37 -13.50 -11.82
CA LEU A 256 -16.10 -13.07 -13.20
C LEU A 256 -17.25 -12.21 -13.69
N LEU A 257 -16.98 -10.92 -13.89
CA LEU A 257 -17.94 -9.93 -14.38
C LEU A 257 -17.99 -9.98 -15.90
N GLY A 258 -19.14 -10.32 -16.47
CA GLY A 258 -19.34 -10.52 -17.90
C GLY A 258 -20.54 -9.77 -18.45
N HIS A 259 -20.74 -9.86 -19.79
CA HIS A 259 -21.91 -9.30 -20.41
C HIS A 259 -23.17 -10.10 -19.99
N GLY A 260 -24.21 -9.38 -19.56
CA GLY A 260 -25.51 -9.96 -19.23
C GLY A 260 -25.64 -10.52 -17.81
N ASP A 261 -24.68 -10.29 -16.93
CA ASP A 261 -24.78 -10.65 -15.51
C ASP A 261 -25.54 -9.61 -14.66
N GLY A 262 -25.97 -8.49 -15.27
CA GLY A 262 -26.65 -7.39 -14.61
C GLY A 262 -25.74 -6.48 -13.77
N LEU A 263 -24.52 -6.90 -13.46
CA LEU A 263 -23.57 -6.13 -12.64
C LEU A 263 -22.72 -5.16 -13.47
N THR A 264 -22.60 -5.42 -14.75
CA THR A 264 -21.87 -4.53 -15.69
C THR A 264 -22.80 -3.58 -16.46
N GLU A 265 -24.12 -3.70 -16.30
CA GLU A 265 -25.09 -2.79 -16.91
C GLU A 265 -24.96 -1.37 -16.33
N GLY A 266 -24.86 -0.36 -17.18
CA GLY A 266 -24.63 1.03 -16.79
C GLY A 266 -23.25 1.33 -16.21
N VAL A 267 -22.31 0.37 -16.24
CA VAL A 267 -20.91 0.56 -15.85
C VAL A 267 -20.07 0.82 -17.10
N ARG A 268 -19.58 2.05 -17.22
CA ARG A 268 -18.70 2.51 -18.33
C ARG A 268 -17.29 1.95 -18.17
N VAL A 269 -16.68 2.10 -16.99
CA VAL A 269 -15.32 1.67 -16.70
C VAL A 269 -15.27 0.96 -15.35
N ILE A 270 -14.51 -0.13 -15.27
CA ILE A 270 -14.14 -0.80 -14.02
C ILE A 270 -12.67 -0.50 -13.74
N GLY A 271 -12.41 0.22 -12.65
CA GLY A 271 -11.09 0.47 -12.09
C GLY A 271 -10.88 -0.28 -10.78
N GLY A 272 -9.84 0.10 -10.04
CA GLY A 272 -9.46 -0.54 -8.78
C GLY A 272 -8.65 -1.81 -9.00
N GLU A 273 -8.83 -2.77 -8.15
CA GLU A 273 -8.14 -4.06 -8.07
C GLU A 273 -9.13 -5.17 -7.69
N PRO A 274 -8.76 -6.46 -7.79
CA PRO A 274 -9.73 -7.56 -7.62
C PRO A 274 -10.48 -7.58 -6.29
N ARG A 275 -9.94 -6.96 -5.24
CA ARG A 275 -10.60 -6.89 -3.93
C ARG A 275 -11.32 -5.57 -3.68
N MET A 276 -11.05 -4.55 -4.49
CA MET A 276 -11.69 -3.24 -4.38
C MET A 276 -11.92 -2.63 -5.77
N LEU A 277 -13.18 -2.52 -6.18
CA LEU A 277 -13.53 -1.95 -7.46
C LEU A 277 -13.96 -0.48 -7.35
N HIS A 278 -13.50 0.32 -8.28
CA HIS A 278 -14.10 1.57 -8.68
C HIS A 278 -15.01 1.33 -9.88
N LEU A 279 -16.32 1.47 -9.72
CA LEU A 279 -17.27 1.39 -10.81
C LEU A 279 -17.60 2.82 -11.25
N TYR A 280 -17.17 3.18 -12.44
CA TYR A 280 -17.50 4.46 -13.06
C TYR A 280 -18.72 4.25 -13.96
N ALA A 281 -19.83 4.85 -13.56
CA ALA A 281 -21.12 4.64 -14.22
C ALA A 281 -21.25 5.48 -15.50
N GLU A 282 -22.13 5.06 -16.37
CA GLU A 282 -22.67 5.90 -17.45
C GLU A 282 -23.49 7.05 -16.85
N ASP A 283 -23.69 8.10 -17.64
CA ASP A 283 -24.38 9.30 -17.17
C ASP A 283 -25.79 8.97 -16.66
N GLY A 284 -26.04 9.28 -15.39
CA GLY A 284 -27.32 9.00 -14.72
C GLY A 284 -27.52 7.55 -14.24
N ALA A 285 -26.62 6.62 -14.55
CA ALA A 285 -26.78 5.20 -14.21
C ALA A 285 -26.31 4.85 -12.79
N ALA A 286 -25.55 5.70 -12.09
CA ALA A 286 -24.97 5.39 -10.78
C ALA A 286 -25.96 4.86 -9.73
N PRO A 287 -27.20 5.39 -9.58
CA PRO A 287 -28.15 4.84 -8.63
C PRO A 287 -28.60 3.40 -8.95
N ALA A 288 -28.76 3.09 -10.24
CA ALA A 288 -29.15 1.75 -10.69
C ALA A 288 -28.00 0.74 -10.47
N VAL A 289 -26.76 1.12 -10.83
CA VAL A 289 -25.54 0.34 -10.57
C VAL A 289 -25.41 0.05 -9.06
N LEU A 290 -25.52 1.08 -8.21
CA LEU A 290 -25.44 0.93 -6.76
C LEU A 290 -26.49 -0.05 -6.23
N SER A 291 -27.73 0.06 -6.70
CA SER A 291 -28.84 -0.82 -6.30
C SER A 291 -28.60 -2.27 -6.71
N ALA A 292 -28.18 -2.51 -7.96
CA ALA A 292 -27.89 -3.83 -8.49
C ALA A 292 -26.75 -4.52 -7.71
N TRP A 293 -25.65 -3.82 -7.48
CA TRP A 293 -24.51 -4.33 -6.73
C TRP A 293 -24.84 -4.60 -5.26
N ARG A 294 -25.63 -3.74 -4.61
CA ARG A 294 -26.09 -3.97 -3.23
C ARG A 294 -26.99 -5.20 -3.14
N ALA A 295 -27.87 -5.41 -4.11
CA ALA A 295 -28.74 -6.56 -4.12
C ALA A 295 -27.99 -7.88 -4.33
N ALA A 296 -26.99 -7.88 -5.22
CA ALA A 296 -26.22 -9.07 -5.56
C ALA A 296 -25.06 -9.37 -4.59
N GLU A 297 -24.32 -8.34 -4.17
CA GLU A 297 -23.04 -8.50 -3.49
C GLU A 297 -23.00 -7.93 -2.07
N GLY A 298 -24.06 -7.29 -1.60
CA GLY A 298 -24.07 -6.62 -0.28
C GLY A 298 -23.85 -7.52 0.94
N GLU A 299 -24.00 -8.84 0.80
CA GLU A 299 -23.63 -9.80 1.85
C GLU A 299 -22.12 -10.13 1.86
N ARG A 300 -21.46 -10.05 0.72
CA ARG A 300 -20.06 -10.44 0.50
C ARG A 300 -19.10 -9.28 0.40
N SER A 301 -19.63 -8.06 0.20
CA SER A 301 -18.84 -6.83 0.00
C SER A 301 -19.51 -5.63 0.65
N TRP A 302 -18.72 -4.64 1.00
CA TRP A 302 -19.20 -3.29 1.27
C TRP A 302 -19.43 -2.60 -0.07
N VAL A 303 -20.67 -2.23 -0.34
CA VAL A 303 -21.08 -1.54 -1.58
C VAL A 303 -21.59 -0.15 -1.23
N LEU A 304 -20.82 0.85 -1.61
CA LEU A 304 -21.02 2.25 -1.24
C LEU A 304 -21.11 3.13 -2.49
N SER A 305 -21.91 4.19 -2.44
CA SER A 305 -21.72 5.29 -3.37
C SER A 305 -20.41 6.02 -3.07
N ARG A 306 -19.91 6.83 -4.01
CA ARG A 306 -18.78 7.73 -3.79
C ARG A 306 -18.99 8.60 -2.56
N ASP A 307 -20.17 9.22 -2.46
CA ASP A 307 -20.47 10.14 -1.37
C ASP A 307 -20.50 9.44 -0.01
N GLU A 308 -21.05 8.22 0.06
CA GLU A 308 -21.04 7.41 1.27
C GLU A 308 -19.60 6.99 1.65
N ALA A 309 -18.77 6.61 0.68
CA ALA A 309 -17.38 6.23 0.94
C ALA A 309 -16.54 7.42 1.43
N VAL A 310 -16.74 8.60 0.84
CA VAL A 310 -16.09 9.85 1.27
C VAL A 310 -16.60 10.28 2.64
N ALA A 311 -17.91 10.26 2.86
CA ALA A 311 -18.52 10.61 4.15
C ALA A 311 -18.11 9.66 5.29
N ALA A 312 -17.84 8.39 4.95
CA ALA A 312 -17.29 7.40 5.88
C ALA A 312 -15.77 7.61 6.15
N GLY A 313 -15.13 8.58 5.50
CA GLY A 313 -13.72 8.90 5.68
C GLY A 313 -12.75 7.87 5.07
N LEU A 314 -13.20 7.00 4.16
CA LEU A 314 -12.37 5.91 3.63
C LEU A 314 -11.12 6.41 2.90
N PHE A 315 -11.21 7.55 2.23
CA PHE A 315 -10.10 8.19 1.52
C PHE A 315 -9.44 9.31 2.33
N GLY A 316 -9.82 9.48 3.61
CA GLY A 316 -9.42 10.62 4.43
C GLY A 316 -9.99 11.94 3.90
N LEU A 317 -9.29 13.04 4.15
CA LEU A 317 -9.67 14.35 3.60
C LEU A 317 -9.56 14.32 2.07
N THR A 318 -10.69 14.48 1.38
CA THR A 318 -10.76 14.32 -0.06
C THR A 318 -10.88 15.67 -0.76
N ALA A 319 -9.88 16.00 -1.60
CA ALA A 319 -9.88 17.19 -2.42
C ALA A 319 -10.93 17.08 -3.55
N THR A 320 -11.56 18.21 -3.90
CA THR A 320 -12.62 18.25 -4.93
C THR A 320 -12.14 17.69 -6.28
N GLU A 321 -10.89 17.95 -6.65
CA GLU A 321 -10.28 17.49 -7.90
C GLU A 321 -9.98 15.99 -7.91
N VAL A 322 -9.97 15.36 -6.74
CA VAL A 322 -9.78 13.91 -6.59
C VAL A 322 -11.10 13.16 -6.70
N LEU A 323 -12.23 13.78 -6.35
CA LEU A 323 -13.54 13.14 -6.42
C LEU A 323 -13.83 12.42 -7.75
N PRO A 324 -13.53 13.00 -8.95
CA PRO A 324 -13.77 12.31 -10.21
C PRO A 324 -12.89 11.08 -10.46
N ARG A 325 -11.81 10.92 -9.67
CA ARG A 325 -10.95 9.73 -9.73
C ARG A 325 -11.52 8.56 -8.95
N ILE A 326 -12.41 8.82 -7.98
CA ILE A 326 -13.10 7.81 -7.20
C ILE A 326 -14.32 7.34 -8.00
N GLY A 327 -14.55 6.04 -8.10
CA GLY A 327 -15.69 5.46 -8.79
C GLY A 327 -17.03 5.97 -8.23
N ASP A 328 -18.08 6.02 -9.07
CA ASP A 328 -19.42 6.38 -8.62
C ASP A 328 -19.97 5.38 -7.62
N VAL A 329 -19.54 4.11 -7.75
CA VAL A 329 -19.79 3.04 -6.78
C VAL A 329 -18.47 2.37 -6.41
N ILE A 330 -18.28 2.14 -5.11
CA ILE A 330 -17.14 1.43 -4.54
C ILE A 330 -17.62 0.06 -4.07
N VAL A 331 -16.89 -0.98 -4.47
CA VAL A 331 -17.15 -2.36 -4.04
C VAL A 331 -15.90 -2.90 -3.37
N ALA A 332 -15.91 -3.04 -2.05
CA ALA A 332 -14.79 -3.59 -1.28
C ALA A 332 -15.14 -4.99 -0.77
N ALA A 333 -14.41 -6.01 -1.20
CA ALA A 333 -14.66 -7.40 -0.85
C ALA A 333 -14.47 -7.65 0.65
N ARG A 334 -15.47 -8.20 1.32
CA ARG A 334 -15.47 -8.60 2.73
C ARG A 334 -15.18 -10.07 2.91
N ALA A 335 -15.76 -10.88 2.02
CA ALA A 335 -15.50 -12.32 1.97
C ALA A 335 -14.18 -12.61 1.23
N GLY A 336 -13.72 -13.86 1.30
CA GLY A 336 -12.55 -14.33 0.55
C GLY A 336 -12.84 -14.52 -0.94
N ILE A 337 -13.24 -13.43 -1.62
CA ILE A 337 -13.57 -13.37 -3.05
C ILE A 337 -12.74 -12.28 -3.75
N ALA A 338 -12.64 -12.38 -5.06
CA ALA A 338 -12.01 -11.37 -5.90
C ALA A 338 -12.83 -11.18 -7.19
N TYR A 339 -12.98 -9.94 -7.63
CA TYR A 339 -13.74 -9.58 -8.82
C TYR A 339 -12.80 -9.36 -10.01
N TYR A 340 -13.15 -9.91 -11.15
CA TYR A 340 -12.41 -9.73 -12.40
C TYR A 340 -13.34 -9.36 -13.53
N ASP A 341 -12.98 -8.32 -14.27
CA ASP A 341 -13.66 -7.97 -15.52
C ASP A 341 -13.30 -9.01 -16.60
N ASP A 342 -14.20 -9.97 -16.82
CA ASP A 342 -13.99 -11.06 -17.76
C ASP A 342 -14.21 -10.64 -19.23
N ARG A 343 -14.57 -9.39 -19.48
CA ARG A 343 -14.64 -8.80 -20.83
C ARG A 343 -13.26 -8.44 -21.37
N LEU A 344 -12.26 -8.24 -20.46
CA LEU A 344 -10.88 -7.96 -20.84
C LEU A 344 -10.21 -9.18 -21.48
N THR A 345 -9.39 -8.94 -22.50
CA THR A 345 -8.62 -10.00 -23.19
C THR A 345 -7.49 -10.55 -22.33
N ASP A 346 -6.83 -9.70 -21.53
CA ASP A 346 -5.80 -10.13 -20.60
C ASP A 346 -6.39 -10.83 -19.39
N LYS A 347 -6.14 -12.14 -19.29
CA LYS A 347 -6.53 -12.99 -18.15
C LYS A 347 -5.38 -13.24 -17.17
N GLY A 348 -4.24 -12.57 -17.35
CA GLY A 348 -3.08 -12.68 -16.45
C GLY A 348 -3.44 -12.45 -14.99
N PRO A 349 -4.18 -11.39 -14.64
CA PRO A 349 -4.60 -11.11 -13.26
C PRO A 349 -5.42 -12.22 -12.60
N GLN A 350 -6.21 -12.98 -13.37
CA GLN A 350 -6.99 -14.12 -12.86
C GLN A 350 -6.14 -15.34 -12.44
N LYS A 351 -4.82 -15.31 -12.66
CA LYS A 351 -3.89 -16.35 -12.21
C LYS A 351 -3.33 -16.08 -10.82
N MET A 352 -3.52 -14.88 -10.31
CA MET A 352 -3.03 -14.49 -8.99
C MET A 352 -3.82 -15.22 -7.89
N VAL A 353 -3.12 -15.68 -6.85
CA VAL A 353 -3.69 -16.36 -5.68
C VAL A 353 -3.86 -15.38 -4.54
N GLY A 354 -2.79 -14.76 -4.09
CA GLY A 354 -2.82 -13.70 -3.07
C GLY A 354 -3.39 -12.42 -3.64
N GLN A 355 -4.24 -11.75 -2.86
CA GLN A 355 -4.95 -10.54 -3.22
C GLN A 355 -5.02 -9.57 -2.04
N HIS A 356 -5.18 -8.30 -2.33
CA HIS A 356 -5.34 -7.21 -1.35
C HIS A 356 -6.16 -6.06 -1.98
N GLY A 357 -6.39 -4.98 -1.24
CA GLY A 357 -7.07 -3.78 -1.72
C GLY A 357 -8.27 -3.38 -0.85
N SER A 358 -8.85 -4.32 -0.07
CA SER A 358 -10.09 -4.11 0.65
C SER A 358 -9.90 -3.58 2.09
N LEU A 359 -10.99 -3.68 2.87
CA LEU A 359 -11.10 -3.16 4.24
C LEU A 359 -10.90 -4.23 5.31
N THR A 360 -10.55 -5.47 4.95
CA THR A 360 -10.39 -6.52 5.97
C THR A 360 -9.16 -6.26 6.84
N SER A 361 -9.19 -6.78 8.07
CA SER A 361 -8.07 -6.61 9.02
C SER A 361 -6.78 -7.24 8.50
N GLU A 362 -6.91 -8.33 7.74
CA GLU A 362 -5.80 -9.06 7.12
C GLU A 362 -5.06 -8.19 6.10
N GLU A 363 -5.80 -7.35 5.37
CA GLU A 363 -5.26 -6.46 4.34
C GLU A 363 -4.79 -5.12 4.92
N ARG A 364 -5.45 -4.63 5.98
CA ARG A 364 -5.23 -3.28 6.50
C ARG A 364 -4.27 -3.18 7.68
N ILE A 365 -4.08 -4.23 8.49
CA ILE A 365 -3.21 -4.15 9.64
C ILE A 365 -1.81 -4.64 9.26
N VAL A 366 -0.84 -3.72 9.33
CA VAL A 366 0.57 -3.94 9.01
C VAL A 366 1.44 -3.87 10.26
N PRO A 367 2.61 -4.54 10.28
CA PRO A 367 3.55 -4.43 11.39
C PRO A 367 4.17 -3.02 11.48
N LEU A 368 4.60 -2.65 12.68
CA LEU A 368 5.39 -1.44 12.96
C LEU A 368 6.54 -1.84 13.92
N ILE A 369 7.42 -2.73 13.44
CA ILE A 369 8.47 -3.36 14.26
C ILE A 369 9.63 -2.38 14.41
N ARG A 370 10.06 -2.19 15.65
CA ARG A 370 11.09 -1.24 16.04
C ARG A 370 12.42 -1.96 16.29
N LEU A 371 13.49 -1.55 15.59
CA LEU A 371 14.82 -2.12 15.67
C LEU A 371 15.88 -1.01 15.85
N GLY A 372 17.10 -1.38 16.17
CA GLY A 372 18.20 -0.43 16.41
C GLY A 372 17.89 0.52 17.55
N ALA A 373 18.06 1.83 17.35
CA ALA A 373 17.75 2.85 18.36
C ALA A 373 16.28 2.87 18.81
N TYR A 374 15.38 2.26 18.05
CA TYR A 374 13.95 2.18 18.38
C TYR A 374 13.56 0.89 19.12
N ALA A 375 14.49 -0.06 19.26
CA ALA A 375 14.23 -1.28 20.02
C ALA A 375 13.91 -0.93 21.49
N ALA A 376 12.86 -1.59 22.05
CA ALA A 376 12.43 -1.39 23.44
C ALA A 376 13.36 -2.10 24.43
#